data_10913360a086fbc21e36a720aeaffa93
#
_entry.id   10913360a086fbc21e36a720aeaffa93
#
_cell.length_a   1.000
_cell.length_b   1.000
_cell.length_c   1.000
_cell.angle_alpha   90.00
_cell.angle_beta   90.00
_cell.angle_gamma   90.00
#
_symmetry.space_group_name_H-M   'P 1'
#
loop_
_entity.id
_entity.type
_entity.pdbx_description
1 polymer ?
#
loop_
_entity_poly.entity_id
_entity_poly.type
_entity_poly.pdbx_seq_one_letter_code
_entity_poly.pdbx_strand_id
1 'polypeptide(L)'
;MKLHELSPAEGSKKEAKRIGRGHGSGQGKTAGKGHKGQKARAGKGMRVGFEGGQMPLQRRIPKRGFNNIFRKNIVAINVGTLNKFEDGAVVDIAALTEKGIVKNSFDGVKILSNGTITKKLTVKANAFSKGAVAKIEAAGGKTEVI
;
A
#
# COMPACT_ATOMS: atom_id res chain seq x y z
N MET A 1 11.67 25.91 -13.05
CA MET A 1 11.90 25.49 -11.63
C MET A 1 13.39 25.60 -11.35
N LYS A 2 13.79 26.44 -10.40
CA LYS A 2 15.20 26.61 -9.99
C LYS A 2 15.47 25.75 -8.76
N LEU A 3 16.74 25.37 -8.51
CA LEU A 3 17.10 24.49 -7.38
C LEU A 3 16.65 25.05 -6.02
N HIS A 4 16.69 26.37 -5.84
CA HIS A 4 16.26 27.00 -4.57
C HIS A 4 14.73 27.05 -4.39
N GLU A 5 13.95 26.78 -5.44
CA GLU A 5 12.48 26.69 -5.39
C GLU A 5 11.99 25.27 -4.98
N LEU A 6 12.92 24.30 -4.95
CA LEU A 6 12.59 22.94 -4.53
C LEU A 6 12.27 22.92 -3.04
N SER A 7 11.04 22.59 -2.71
CA SER A 7 10.58 22.37 -1.36
C SER A 7 9.88 21.02 -1.24
N PRO A 8 9.97 20.34 -0.10
CA PRO A 8 9.20 19.13 0.13
C PRO A 8 7.71 19.47 0.13
N ALA A 9 6.88 18.47 -0.21
CA ALA A 9 5.43 18.62 -0.16
C ALA A 9 4.97 19.12 1.21
N GLU A 10 3.94 19.95 1.22
CA GLU A 10 3.38 20.51 2.44
C GLU A 10 2.98 19.39 3.43
N GLY A 11 3.34 19.53 4.69
CA GLY A 11 3.11 18.54 5.74
C GLY A 11 4.06 17.32 5.73
N SER A 12 4.95 17.17 4.74
CA SER A 12 5.92 16.06 4.70
C SER A 12 7.10 16.24 5.68
N LYS A 13 7.40 17.47 6.08
CA LYS A 13 8.39 17.78 7.12
C LYS A 13 7.68 18.19 8.41
N LYS A 14 8.06 17.55 9.50
CA LYS A 14 7.67 17.96 10.86
C LYS A 14 8.90 18.40 11.62
N GLU A 15 8.76 19.42 12.46
CA GLU A 15 9.82 19.82 13.38
C GLU A 15 10.17 18.70 14.34
N ALA A 16 11.46 18.47 14.56
CA ALA A 16 11.93 17.44 15.47
C ALA A 16 11.58 17.83 16.92
N LYS A 17 10.76 17.01 17.56
CA LYS A 17 10.37 17.21 18.96
C LYS A 17 11.55 16.91 19.88
N ARG A 18 12.08 17.93 20.54
CA ARG A 18 13.15 17.81 21.51
C ARG A 18 12.57 17.52 22.89
N ILE A 19 12.94 16.38 23.48
CA ILE A 19 12.51 15.98 24.83
C ILE A 19 13.64 16.21 25.84
N GLY A 20 13.29 16.34 27.14
CA GLY A 20 14.26 16.59 28.19
C GLY A 20 14.91 17.99 28.13
N ARG A 21 14.17 19.04 27.69
CA ARG A 21 14.65 20.41 27.53
C ARG A 21 13.79 21.40 28.32
N GLY A 22 13.74 21.22 29.64
CA GLY A 22 13.03 22.10 30.56
C GLY A 22 11.57 21.75 30.77
N HIS A 23 11.00 22.29 31.87
CA HIS A 23 9.65 21.98 32.30
C HIS A 23 8.58 22.62 31.40
N GLY A 24 8.85 23.80 30.83
CA GLY A 24 7.91 24.52 29.97
C GLY A 24 7.47 23.76 28.74
N SER A 25 8.28 22.79 28.25
CA SER A 25 7.91 21.94 27.12
C SER A 25 6.89 20.84 27.46
N GLY A 26 6.55 20.65 28.76
CA GLY A 26 5.74 19.54 29.24
C GLY A 26 6.44 18.17 29.19
N GLN A 27 7.67 18.11 28.68
CA GLN A 27 8.44 16.85 28.52
C GLN A 27 9.87 17.00 29.07
N GLY A 28 10.03 17.75 30.15
CA GLY A 28 11.32 18.03 30.78
C GLY A 28 11.85 16.83 31.56
N LYS A 29 11.36 16.62 32.77
CA LYS A 29 11.91 15.70 33.77
C LYS A 29 12.00 14.24 33.28
N THR A 30 10.93 13.68 32.81
CA THR A 30 10.84 12.26 32.44
C THR A 30 10.95 12.01 30.93
N ALA A 31 11.01 13.04 30.13
CA ALA A 31 11.16 12.99 28.67
C ALA A 31 10.13 12.06 27.99
N GLY A 32 8.91 11.98 28.52
CA GLY A 32 7.83 11.12 28.01
C GLY A 32 7.98 9.64 28.38
N LYS A 33 8.99 9.24 29.14
CA LYS A 33 9.21 7.83 29.51
C LYS A 33 8.51 7.42 30.82
N GLY A 34 7.93 8.38 31.56
CA GLY A 34 7.35 8.14 32.87
C GLY A 34 8.40 7.93 33.97
N HIS A 35 7.96 7.45 35.12
CA HIS A 35 8.83 7.07 36.23
C HIS A 35 9.28 5.64 36.03
N LYS A 36 10.24 5.14 36.74
CA LYS A 36 10.72 3.74 36.88
C LYS A 36 10.25 2.73 35.79
N GLY A 37 10.78 1.55 35.79
CA GLY A 37 10.45 0.48 34.85
C GLY A 37 11.47 0.30 33.73
N GLN A 38 11.45 -0.85 33.10
CA GLN A 38 12.41 -1.25 32.08
C GLN A 38 12.41 -0.33 30.86
N LYS A 39 11.25 0.17 30.44
CA LYS A 39 11.10 1.06 29.27
C LYS A 39 11.61 2.48 29.53
N ALA A 40 11.79 2.87 30.79
CA ALA A 40 12.31 4.19 31.15
C ALA A 40 13.84 4.24 31.23
N ARG A 41 14.55 3.12 31.13
CA ARG A 41 16.00 3.03 31.20
C ARG A 41 16.63 3.30 29.82
N ALA A 42 17.94 3.52 29.82
CA ALA A 42 18.72 3.56 28.60
C ALA A 42 18.86 2.15 28.00
N GLY A 43 19.21 2.08 26.73
CA GLY A 43 19.45 0.85 26.01
C GLY A 43 18.27 0.33 25.20
N LYS A 44 18.41 -0.90 24.71
CA LYS A 44 17.42 -1.57 23.86
C LYS A 44 16.14 -1.87 24.64
N GLY A 45 15.01 -1.50 24.10
CA GLY A 45 13.70 -1.81 24.69
C GLY A 45 13.42 -3.31 24.80
N MET A 46 12.29 -3.65 25.40
CA MET A 46 11.83 -5.04 25.48
C MET A 46 11.63 -5.62 24.07
N ARG A 47 11.95 -6.90 23.90
CA ARG A 47 11.64 -7.62 22.66
C ARG A 47 10.14 -7.63 22.41
N VAL A 48 9.75 -7.55 21.16
CA VAL A 48 8.33 -7.59 20.75
C VAL A 48 7.69 -8.90 21.18
N GLY A 49 6.47 -8.82 21.75
CA GLY A 49 5.72 -9.99 22.19
C GLY A 49 6.19 -10.63 23.51
N PHE A 50 7.05 -9.94 24.28
CA PHE A 50 7.44 -10.43 25.62
C PHE A 50 6.32 -10.16 26.63
N GLU A 51 5.88 -11.20 27.32
CA GLU A 51 4.76 -11.20 28.28
C GLU A 51 5.24 -11.46 29.72
N GLY A 52 6.35 -10.86 30.14
CA GLY A 52 6.81 -10.94 31.54
C GLY A 52 7.26 -12.33 32.01
N GLY A 53 7.57 -13.24 31.11
CA GLY A 53 7.91 -14.63 31.41
C GLY A 53 6.78 -15.63 31.15
N GLN A 54 5.54 -15.17 31.02
CA GLN A 54 4.45 -15.98 30.51
C GLN A 54 4.70 -16.38 29.05
N MET A 55 4.30 -17.61 28.69
CA MET A 55 4.40 -18.06 27.28
C MET A 55 3.65 -17.10 26.36
N PRO A 56 4.31 -16.50 25.36
CA PRO A 56 3.70 -15.55 24.43
C PRO A 56 2.47 -16.14 23.72
N LEU A 57 1.45 -15.31 23.48
CA LEU A 57 0.20 -15.71 22.86
C LEU A 57 0.42 -16.50 21.56
N GLN A 58 1.35 -16.07 20.72
CA GLN A 58 1.72 -16.76 19.48
C GLN A 58 2.19 -18.21 19.66
N ARG A 59 2.72 -18.57 20.85
CA ARG A 59 3.12 -19.94 21.19
C ARG A 59 2.02 -20.74 21.86
N ARG A 60 1.04 -20.07 22.47
CA ARG A 60 -0.11 -20.72 23.11
C ARG A 60 -1.17 -21.14 22.10
N ILE A 61 -1.29 -20.41 21.00
CA ILE A 61 -2.27 -20.70 19.95
C ILE A 61 -1.78 -21.90 19.12
N PRO A 62 -2.62 -22.91 18.87
CA PRO A 62 -2.27 -24.02 17.98
C PRO A 62 -1.92 -23.53 16.58
N LYS A 63 -0.92 -24.13 15.96
CA LYS A 63 -0.58 -23.90 14.56
C LYS A 63 -1.70 -24.43 13.67
N ARG A 64 -2.12 -23.66 12.69
CA ARG A 64 -3.14 -24.06 11.73
C ARG A 64 -2.83 -23.57 10.33
N GLY A 65 -3.42 -24.23 9.34
CA GLY A 65 -3.29 -23.88 7.95
C GLY A 65 -1.99 -24.37 7.32
N PHE A 66 -1.85 -24.09 6.05
CA PHE A 66 -0.67 -24.41 5.22
C PHE A 66 -0.48 -23.33 4.16
N ASN A 67 0.73 -23.21 3.65
CA ASN A 67 1.02 -22.34 2.52
C ASN A 67 0.84 -23.10 1.22
N ASN A 68 -0.10 -22.69 0.38
CA ASN A 68 -0.27 -23.23 -0.95
C ASN A 68 0.84 -22.71 -1.87
N ILE A 69 1.80 -23.57 -2.24
CA ILE A 69 2.90 -23.24 -3.15
C ILE A 69 2.44 -22.98 -4.59
N PHE A 70 1.26 -23.50 -4.97
CA PHE A 70 0.65 -23.30 -6.29
C PHE A 70 -0.34 -22.12 -6.33
N ARG A 71 -0.28 -21.25 -5.34
CA ARG A 71 -1.15 -20.07 -5.28
C ARG A 71 -0.85 -19.15 -6.46
N LYS A 72 -1.88 -18.90 -7.28
CA LYS A 72 -1.81 -17.87 -8.33
C LYS A 72 -1.91 -16.48 -7.73
N ASN A 73 -0.97 -15.61 -8.07
CA ASN A 73 -0.94 -14.21 -7.66
C ASN A 73 -1.55 -13.34 -8.75
N ILE A 74 -2.83 -13.05 -8.67
CA ILE A 74 -3.55 -12.20 -9.62
C ILE A 74 -3.62 -10.78 -9.06
N VAL A 75 -3.07 -9.82 -9.81
CA VAL A 75 -3.10 -8.41 -9.44
C VAL A 75 -4.43 -7.80 -9.84
N ALA A 76 -5.10 -7.14 -8.91
CA ALA A 76 -6.35 -6.43 -9.14
C ALA A 76 -6.09 -4.96 -9.50
N ILE A 77 -6.63 -4.48 -10.62
CA ILE A 77 -6.54 -3.10 -11.08
C ILE A 77 -7.94 -2.53 -11.21
N ASN A 78 -8.14 -1.31 -10.75
CA ASN A 78 -9.43 -0.63 -10.87
C ASN A 78 -9.58 0.08 -12.22
N VAL A 79 -10.80 0.11 -12.75
CA VAL A 79 -11.15 0.79 -14.02
C VAL A 79 -10.71 2.25 -14.01
N GLY A 80 -10.86 2.96 -12.89
CA GLY A 80 -10.43 4.35 -12.77
C GLY A 80 -8.94 4.59 -13.04
N THR A 81 -8.08 3.59 -12.80
CA THR A 81 -6.64 3.67 -13.06
C THR A 81 -6.32 3.68 -14.56
N LEU A 82 -7.20 3.12 -15.40
CA LEU A 82 -7.03 3.05 -16.85
C LEU A 82 -7.14 4.42 -17.53
N ASN A 83 -7.69 5.43 -16.87
CA ASN A 83 -7.68 6.82 -17.39
C ASN A 83 -6.28 7.42 -17.58
N LYS A 84 -5.23 6.77 -17.07
CA LYS A 84 -3.84 7.16 -17.32
C LYS A 84 -3.36 6.88 -18.75
N PHE A 85 -4.10 6.06 -19.50
CA PHE A 85 -3.81 5.78 -20.89
C PHE A 85 -4.48 6.81 -21.82
N GLU A 86 -4.01 6.89 -23.05
CA GLU A 86 -4.58 7.76 -24.08
C GLU A 86 -5.87 7.15 -24.64
N ASP A 87 -6.74 7.99 -25.18
CA ASP A 87 -7.98 7.54 -25.80
C ASP A 87 -7.68 6.68 -27.05
N GLY A 88 -8.39 5.57 -27.21
CA GLY A 88 -8.17 4.62 -28.29
C GLY A 88 -7.00 3.64 -28.08
N ALA A 89 -6.26 3.73 -26.98
CA ALA A 89 -5.11 2.86 -26.71
C ALA A 89 -5.52 1.40 -26.43
N VAL A 90 -4.63 0.49 -26.82
CA VAL A 90 -4.69 -0.91 -26.42
C VAL A 90 -3.93 -1.09 -25.10
N VAL A 91 -4.62 -1.49 -24.06
CA VAL A 91 -4.07 -1.70 -22.73
C VAL A 91 -3.86 -3.19 -22.52
N ASP A 92 -2.66 -3.65 -22.70
CA ASP A 92 -2.20 -5.00 -22.40
C ASP A 92 -1.37 -5.05 -21.11
N ILE A 93 -0.91 -6.23 -20.72
CA ILE A 93 -0.09 -6.42 -19.52
C ILE A 93 1.26 -5.67 -19.65
N ALA A 94 1.84 -5.61 -20.84
CA ALA A 94 3.10 -4.89 -21.10
C ALA A 94 2.92 -3.39 -20.86
N ALA A 95 1.88 -2.78 -21.44
CA ALA A 95 1.56 -1.36 -21.25
C ALA A 95 1.28 -0.99 -19.78
N LEU A 96 0.63 -1.90 -19.01
CA LEU A 96 0.41 -1.72 -17.58
C LEU A 96 1.73 -1.72 -16.79
N THR A 97 2.69 -2.54 -17.21
CA THR A 97 4.02 -2.62 -16.58
C THR A 97 4.87 -1.40 -16.91
N GLU A 98 4.87 -0.94 -18.15
CA GLU A 98 5.58 0.28 -18.57
C GLU A 98 5.10 1.53 -17.84
N LYS A 99 3.78 1.66 -17.65
CA LYS A 99 3.19 2.76 -16.85
C LYS A 99 3.40 2.58 -15.33
N GLY A 100 4.06 1.50 -14.89
CA GLY A 100 4.32 1.22 -13.48
C GLY A 100 3.07 0.94 -12.64
N ILE A 101 1.94 0.62 -13.29
CA ILE A 101 0.68 0.28 -12.61
C ILE A 101 0.78 -1.11 -11.98
N VAL A 102 1.44 -2.02 -12.67
CA VAL A 102 1.71 -3.38 -12.21
C VAL A 102 3.22 -3.59 -12.13
N LYS A 103 3.69 -4.23 -11.06
CA LYS A 103 5.10 -4.60 -10.88
C LYS A 103 5.32 -6.06 -11.30
N ASN A 104 6.52 -6.36 -11.79
CA ASN A 104 6.93 -7.72 -12.16
C ASN A 104 6.86 -8.65 -10.95
N SER A 105 6.00 -9.64 -10.96
CA SER A 105 5.85 -10.81 -10.07
C SER A 105 4.37 -11.16 -9.90
N PHE A 106 3.70 -11.49 -10.98
CA PHE A 106 2.28 -11.87 -10.94
C PHE A 106 1.97 -12.91 -12.02
N ASP A 107 0.93 -13.71 -11.76
CA ASP A 107 0.47 -14.76 -12.69
C ASP A 107 -0.67 -14.27 -13.59
N GLY A 108 -1.17 -13.07 -13.36
CA GLY A 108 -2.23 -12.47 -14.16
C GLY A 108 -2.78 -11.16 -13.59
N VAL A 109 -3.60 -10.50 -14.41
CA VAL A 109 -4.24 -9.22 -14.07
C VAL A 109 -5.76 -9.39 -14.12
N LYS A 110 -6.46 -8.84 -13.14
CA LYS A 110 -7.91 -8.75 -13.08
C LYS A 110 -8.37 -7.30 -12.98
N ILE A 111 -9.29 -6.91 -13.85
CA ILE A 111 -9.87 -5.55 -13.84
C ILE A 111 -11.14 -5.52 -12.98
N LEU A 112 -11.18 -4.58 -12.04
CA LEU A 112 -12.26 -4.35 -11.10
C LEU A 112 -13.00 -3.04 -11.41
N SER A 113 -14.26 -2.96 -11.01
CA SER A 113 -15.20 -1.88 -11.38
C SER A 113 -15.04 -0.57 -10.58
N ASN A 114 -14.09 -0.44 -9.66
CA ASN A 114 -13.96 0.77 -8.87
C ASN A 114 -13.46 1.96 -9.69
N GLY A 115 -14.07 3.12 -9.48
CA GLY A 115 -13.81 4.34 -10.25
C GLY A 115 -14.69 4.46 -11.50
N THR A 116 -14.46 5.53 -12.26
CA THR A 116 -15.11 5.83 -13.54
C THR A 116 -14.08 5.82 -14.66
N ILE A 117 -14.46 5.34 -15.84
CA ILE A 117 -13.67 5.43 -17.05
C ILE A 117 -14.33 6.44 -17.99
N THR A 118 -13.54 7.32 -18.58
CA THR A 118 -14.00 8.37 -19.51
C THR A 118 -13.46 8.18 -20.92
N LYS A 119 -12.55 7.22 -21.09
CA LYS A 119 -11.82 7.00 -22.33
C LYS A 119 -12.25 5.69 -23.00
N LYS A 120 -12.22 5.67 -24.31
CA LYS A 120 -12.46 4.47 -25.11
C LYS A 120 -11.17 3.66 -25.20
N LEU A 121 -11.12 2.52 -24.52
CA LEU A 121 -9.92 1.68 -24.43
C LEU A 121 -10.24 0.25 -24.86
N THR A 122 -9.27 -0.41 -25.51
CA THR A 122 -9.30 -1.85 -25.71
C THR A 122 -8.45 -2.50 -24.62
N VAL A 123 -9.07 -3.18 -23.67
CA VAL A 123 -8.38 -3.73 -22.51
C VAL A 123 -8.22 -5.23 -22.63
N LYS A 124 -6.96 -5.72 -22.57
CA LYS A 124 -6.61 -7.13 -22.59
C LYS A 124 -6.12 -7.57 -21.22
N ALA A 125 -6.85 -8.48 -20.56
CA ALA A 125 -6.51 -8.97 -19.22
C ALA A 125 -6.97 -10.42 -19.01
N ASN A 126 -6.42 -11.08 -17.97
CA ASN A 126 -6.76 -12.48 -17.67
C ASN A 126 -8.17 -12.64 -17.09
N ALA A 127 -8.71 -11.60 -16.45
CA ALA A 127 -10.07 -11.64 -15.92
C ALA A 127 -10.67 -10.23 -15.78
N PHE A 128 -11.98 -10.15 -15.82
CA PHE A 128 -12.76 -8.95 -15.58
C PHE A 128 -13.85 -9.21 -14.55
N SER A 129 -14.22 -8.20 -13.77
CA SER A 129 -15.47 -8.25 -13.01
C SER A 129 -16.64 -7.83 -13.90
N LYS A 130 -17.84 -8.34 -13.65
CA LYS A 130 -19.05 -7.97 -14.42
C LYS A 130 -19.27 -6.46 -14.52
N GLY A 131 -19.07 -5.74 -13.39
CA GLY A 131 -19.19 -4.28 -13.39
C GLY A 131 -18.06 -3.54 -14.11
N ALA A 132 -16.87 -4.14 -14.27
CA ALA A 132 -15.79 -3.54 -15.06
C ALA A 132 -16.11 -3.64 -16.56
N VAL A 133 -16.58 -4.79 -17.03
CA VAL A 133 -17.01 -4.97 -18.43
C VAL A 133 -18.07 -3.94 -18.78
N ALA A 134 -19.16 -3.85 -17.99
CA ALA A 134 -20.24 -2.90 -18.23
C ALA A 134 -19.76 -1.44 -18.30
N LYS A 135 -18.79 -1.04 -17.45
CA LYS A 135 -18.25 0.33 -17.46
C LYS A 135 -17.36 0.60 -18.67
N ILE A 136 -16.54 -0.37 -19.09
CA ILE A 136 -15.67 -0.23 -20.28
C ILE A 136 -16.52 -0.16 -21.55
N GLU A 137 -17.53 -1.01 -21.68
CA GLU A 137 -18.46 -1.02 -22.80
C GLU A 137 -19.31 0.26 -22.86
N ALA A 138 -19.82 0.74 -21.71
CA ALA A 138 -20.55 2.01 -21.61
C ALA A 138 -19.70 3.22 -22.05
N ALA A 139 -18.39 3.18 -21.84
CA ALA A 139 -17.45 4.19 -22.34
C ALA A 139 -17.06 4.00 -23.82
N GLY A 140 -17.64 2.97 -24.49
CA GLY A 140 -17.34 2.65 -25.89
C GLY A 140 -16.03 1.89 -26.12
N GLY A 141 -15.47 1.30 -25.06
CA GLY A 141 -14.27 0.45 -25.12
C GLY A 141 -14.60 -1.01 -25.41
N LYS A 142 -13.57 -1.84 -25.53
CA LYS A 142 -13.66 -3.30 -25.71
C LYS A 142 -12.87 -4.04 -24.64
N THR A 143 -13.34 -5.23 -24.27
CA THR A 143 -12.67 -6.13 -23.32
C THR A 143 -12.28 -7.43 -24.01
N GLU A 144 -11.03 -7.85 -23.87
CA GLU A 144 -10.52 -9.12 -24.40
C GLU A 144 -9.87 -9.93 -23.26
N VAL A 145 -10.24 -11.19 -23.12
CA VAL A 145 -9.66 -12.12 -22.13
C VAL A 145 -8.50 -12.86 -22.80
N ILE A 146 -7.33 -12.85 -22.13
CA ILE A 146 -6.08 -13.50 -22.58
C ILE A 146 -5.94 -14.86 -21.88
#